data_3063109096fee60fe83bcc1784fd0afc
#
_entry.id   3063109096fee60fe83bcc1784fd0afc
#
_cell.length_a   1.000
_cell.length_b   1.000
_cell.length_c   1.000
_cell.angle_alpha   90.00
_cell.angle_beta   90.00
_cell.angle_gamma   90.00
#
_symmetry.space_group_name_H-M   'P 1'
#
loop_
_entity.id
_entity.type
_entity.pdbx_description
1 polymer ?
#
loop_
_entity_poly.entity_id
_entity_poly.type
_entity_poly.pdbx_seq_one_letter_code
_entity_poly.pdbx_strand_id
1 'polypeptide(L)'
;MALVKEVRSRRRGGPGAASTVSLLPEVPPRRSTSVVSILDEFSHACLAPELKLTPASPGVLSSVGEADLLFAETAWNGNGGQWAYAFSNFGKSEALPELLATAKRLEVASVLWNKEDPASFDLFLPVAREFDHVVTTDVECVPRYRSQLGHDRVHTMMFAAQPAIHNPIGRPSEPAADSCFAGAWRGHKYPERGRDLAMILDGALRAGPLVIFDREAATGSDPSASFPPRFQSLIAGSLPYDQMVAEYRRHAVFLNANAIVRSPSMLSRRVFEILASRTPVVSSNSAAIETHLADVVFTPATVEEAAETVGELLHDRDLRDRVGQRGYRLVHREHTYERRVAALLEDIGLETPTTSTPSVDVICVSDRPHQVEHVFANFERQVNVDASLVFVTNADGFDIDGLRNRIEAVPGSRLLVLPADLTLGECMNEAISGCTGTHWAKFDDDDLYGAHYLEDQMLAVGYSGAAVVGKRTFHAYVESADSTVVRNEGHEFASTSYVMGGTIVADRNAVGPISWRALPSGSDSVFLRSCRDAGLSIFSTDRFNYLMERRASGDHTWTVADHDFLRNCRKIASGRADQLVCI
;
A
#
# COMPACT_ATOMS: atom_id res chain seq x y z
N MET A 1 -19.85 22.74 8.94
CA MET A 1 -19.21 24.01 9.37
C MET A 1 -18.32 23.86 10.61
N ALA A 2 -18.66 23.07 11.61
CA ALA A 2 -17.82 22.86 12.80
C ALA A 2 -16.49 22.15 12.44
N LEU A 3 -16.53 21.11 11.64
CA LEU A 3 -15.35 20.33 11.20
C LEU A 3 -14.35 21.18 10.40
N VAL A 4 -14.84 22.02 9.46
CA VAL A 4 -13.98 22.95 8.70
C VAL A 4 -13.36 24.01 9.62
N LYS A 5 -14.08 24.44 10.68
CA LYS A 5 -13.53 25.34 11.70
C LYS A 5 -12.48 24.63 12.56
N GLU A 6 -12.68 23.37 12.90
CA GLU A 6 -11.72 22.56 13.66
C GLU A 6 -10.43 22.33 12.85
N VAL A 7 -10.54 21.93 11.56
CA VAL A 7 -9.40 21.81 10.66
C VAL A 7 -8.67 23.16 10.51
N ARG A 8 -9.41 24.28 10.42
CA ARG A 8 -8.82 25.64 10.38
C ARG A 8 -8.22 26.09 11.72
N SER A 9 -8.77 25.66 12.86
CA SER A 9 -8.27 26.05 14.19
C SER A 9 -6.97 25.37 14.56
N ARG A 10 -6.77 24.13 14.14
CA ARG A 10 -5.49 23.39 14.29
C ARG A 10 -4.31 24.07 13.57
N ARG A 11 -4.58 25.05 12.67
CA ARG A 11 -3.59 25.80 11.87
C ARG A 11 -3.26 27.20 12.40
N ARG A 12 -3.93 27.69 13.43
CA ARG A 12 -3.63 29.03 14.00
C ARG A 12 -2.44 29.06 14.96
N GLY A 13 -1.38 28.27 14.67
CA GLY A 13 -0.02 28.60 15.07
C GLY A 13 0.54 29.53 13.99
N GLY A 14 0.85 30.80 14.34
CA GLY A 14 1.21 31.84 13.40
C GLY A 14 2.42 31.54 12.51
N PRO A 15 2.66 32.33 11.45
CA PRO A 15 3.78 32.14 10.54
C PRO A 15 5.11 32.55 11.21
N GLY A 16 5.64 31.67 12.01
CA GLY A 16 7.06 31.64 12.31
C GLY A 16 7.73 30.82 11.22
N ALA A 17 8.78 31.33 10.59
CA ALA A 17 9.62 30.59 9.67
C ALA A 17 10.24 29.36 10.39
N ALA A 18 9.43 28.29 10.52
CA ALA A 18 9.90 27.00 10.94
C ALA A 18 10.50 26.34 9.69
N SER A 19 11.75 25.95 9.77
CA SER A 19 12.36 24.95 8.90
C SER A 19 11.34 23.81 8.76
N THR A 20 10.74 23.64 7.59
CA THR A 20 9.75 22.59 7.32
C THR A 20 10.51 21.28 7.20
N VAL A 21 10.69 20.59 8.32
CA VAL A 21 11.07 19.18 8.30
C VAL A 21 9.93 18.45 7.61
N SER A 22 10.23 17.78 6.51
CA SER A 22 9.25 16.94 5.80
C SER A 22 8.68 15.89 6.75
N LEU A 23 7.37 15.68 6.71
CA LEU A 23 6.68 14.63 7.48
C LEU A 23 6.80 13.25 6.81
N LEU A 24 7.40 13.17 5.61
CA LEU A 24 7.61 11.91 4.92
C LEU A 24 8.82 11.18 5.49
N PRO A 25 8.77 9.83 5.59
CA PRO A 25 9.89 9.04 6.08
C PRO A 25 11.06 9.11 5.09
N GLU A 26 12.26 9.27 5.59
CA GLU A 26 13.49 9.05 4.82
C GLU A 26 13.80 7.56 4.83
N VAL A 27 13.79 6.94 3.65
CA VAL A 27 14.06 5.52 3.46
C VAL A 27 15.22 5.38 2.48
N PRO A 28 16.22 4.52 2.77
CA PRO A 28 17.30 4.28 1.82
C PRO A 28 16.77 3.67 0.53
N PRO A 29 17.35 4.03 -0.62
CA PRO A 29 16.89 3.52 -1.91
C PRO A 29 17.09 2.00 -2.00
N ARG A 30 16.11 1.31 -2.57
CA ARG A 30 16.13 -0.16 -2.75
C ARG A 30 17.18 -0.60 -3.78
N ARG A 31 17.47 0.27 -4.77
CA ARG A 31 18.40 -0.02 -5.87
C ARG A 31 19.64 0.85 -5.78
N SER A 32 20.77 0.29 -6.22
CA SER A 32 22.03 1.01 -6.29
C SER A 32 22.13 1.95 -7.49
N THR A 33 21.18 1.88 -8.43
CA THR A 33 21.13 2.71 -9.65
C THR A 33 21.17 4.20 -9.32
N SER A 34 22.19 4.88 -9.81
CA SER A 34 22.43 6.32 -9.60
C SER A 34 21.75 7.11 -10.72
N VAL A 35 20.89 8.04 -10.38
CA VAL A 35 20.04 8.75 -11.34
C VAL A 35 20.17 10.26 -11.13
N VAL A 36 20.62 10.97 -12.17
CA VAL A 36 20.48 12.43 -12.23
C VAL A 36 19.04 12.74 -12.64
N SER A 37 18.35 13.58 -11.86
CA SER A 37 16.91 13.72 -12.00
C SER A 37 16.43 15.17 -12.11
N ILE A 38 15.36 15.38 -12.91
CA ILE A 38 14.56 16.60 -12.90
C ILE A 38 13.11 16.22 -12.61
N LEU A 39 12.66 16.45 -11.37
CA LEU A 39 11.38 15.98 -10.86
C LEU A 39 10.65 17.08 -10.09
N ASP A 40 9.32 17.05 -10.09
CA ASP A 40 8.53 17.79 -9.11
C ASP A 40 8.58 17.07 -7.73
N GLU A 41 8.23 17.78 -6.67
CA GLU A 41 8.33 17.34 -5.30
C GLU A 41 7.73 15.95 -5.04
N PHE A 42 6.51 15.71 -5.52
CA PHE A 42 5.85 14.42 -5.26
C PHE A 42 6.52 13.26 -6.00
N SER A 43 6.98 13.47 -7.25
CA SER A 43 7.68 12.43 -8.01
C SER A 43 9.01 12.10 -7.38
N HIS A 44 9.74 13.13 -6.92
CA HIS A 44 10.99 12.93 -6.17
C HIS A 44 10.72 12.10 -4.90
N ALA A 45 9.73 12.48 -4.09
CA ALA A 45 9.37 11.75 -2.88
C ALA A 45 8.99 10.29 -3.15
N CYS A 46 8.28 10.02 -4.26
CA CYS A 46 7.85 8.67 -4.62
C CYS A 46 8.96 7.80 -5.22
N LEU A 47 9.94 8.39 -5.91
CA LEU A 47 11.01 7.65 -6.58
C LEU A 47 12.29 7.51 -5.73
N ALA A 48 12.52 8.40 -4.77
CA ALA A 48 13.68 8.34 -3.88
C ALA A 48 13.82 7.03 -3.08
N PRO A 49 12.74 6.36 -2.63
CA PRO A 49 12.86 5.03 -2.02
C PRO A 49 13.26 3.92 -2.99
N GLU A 50 13.21 4.17 -4.30
CA GLU A 50 13.53 3.17 -5.32
C GLU A 50 14.91 3.35 -5.93
N LEU A 51 15.39 4.60 -6.08
CA LEU A 51 16.57 4.99 -6.85
C LEU A 51 17.43 5.98 -6.06
N LYS A 52 18.76 5.95 -6.29
CA LYS A 52 19.67 6.98 -5.77
C LYS A 52 19.54 8.26 -6.60
N LEU A 53 18.65 9.16 -6.20
CA LEU A 53 18.37 10.38 -6.93
C LEU A 53 19.36 11.50 -6.59
N THR A 54 19.97 12.09 -7.62
CA THR A 54 20.74 13.32 -7.54
C THR A 54 20.00 14.40 -8.33
N PRO A 55 19.36 15.39 -7.68
CA PRO A 55 18.66 16.47 -8.39
C PRO A 55 19.63 17.27 -9.28
N ALA A 56 19.32 17.36 -10.58
CA ALA A 56 20.08 18.19 -11.51
C ALA A 56 19.90 19.69 -11.19
N SER A 57 20.98 20.48 -11.31
CA SER A 57 20.93 21.94 -11.24
C SER A 57 21.39 22.54 -12.59
N PRO A 58 20.75 23.60 -13.09
CA PRO A 58 21.19 24.27 -14.32
C PRO A 58 22.67 24.66 -14.28
N GLY A 59 23.43 24.31 -15.32
CA GLY A 59 24.86 24.60 -15.43
C GLY A 59 25.79 23.68 -14.61
N VAL A 60 25.26 22.72 -13.83
CA VAL A 60 26.06 21.73 -13.08
C VAL A 60 25.99 20.39 -13.82
N LEU A 61 27.04 20.06 -14.57
CA LEU A 61 27.08 18.89 -15.44
C LEU A 61 27.91 17.71 -14.90
N SER A 62 28.67 17.95 -13.82
CA SER A 62 29.61 16.95 -13.26
C SER A 62 28.90 15.68 -12.76
N SER A 63 27.70 15.80 -12.21
CA SER A 63 26.94 14.67 -11.70
C SER A 63 26.48 13.67 -12.78
N VAL A 64 26.40 14.10 -14.03
CA VAL A 64 25.97 13.23 -15.15
C VAL A 64 26.98 12.11 -15.40
N GLY A 65 28.28 12.38 -15.25
CA GLY A 65 29.34 11.38 -15.50
C GLY A 65 29.41 10.27 -14.44
N GLU A 66 28.72 10.43 -13.31
CA GLU A 66 28.65 9.45 -12.22
C GLU A 66 27.31 8.72 -12.17
N ALA A 67 26.41 9.00 -13.12
CA ALA A 67 25.06 8.47 -13.16
C ALA A 67 24.91 7.33 -14.16
N ASP A 68 24.08 6.36 -13.81
CA ASP A 68 23.66 5.29 -14.70
C ASP A 68 22.54 5.76 -15.64
N LEU A 69 21.79 6.81 -15.24
CA LEU A 69 20.60 7.28 -15.93
C LEU A 69 20.38 8.78 -15.71
N LEU A 70 19.97 9.51 -16.75
CA LEU A 70 19.31 10.81 -16.66
C LEU A 70 17.80 10.62 -16.78
N PHE A 71 17.05 10.86 -15.70
CA PHE A 71 15.60 10.73 -15.67
C PHE A 71 14.93 12.08 -15.42
N ALA A 72 14.11 12.51 -16.36
CA ALA A 72 13.36 13.76 -16.26
C ALA A 72 11.87 13.51 -16.49
N GLU A 73 11.02 14.25 -15.78
CA GLU A 73 9.59 14.29 -16.08
C GLU A 73 9.20 15.62 -16.74
N THR A 74 8.01 15.68 -17.34
CA THR A 74 7.43 16.94 -17.83
C THR A 74 7.04 17.83 -16.65
N ALA A 75 8.06 18.30 -15.92
CA ALA A 75 7.91 19.09 -14.72
C ALA A 75 7.51 20.53 -15.03
N TRP A 76 6.55 21.07 -14.28
CA TRP A 76 6.21 22.50 -14.36
C TRP A 76 7.19 23.35 -13.55
N ASN A 77 7.65 22.87 -12.42
CA ASN A 77 8.59 23.58 -11.55
C ASN A 77 9.99 22.93 -11.54
N GLY A 78 10.06 21.61 -11.51
CA GLY A 78 11.29 20.82 -11.51
C GLY A 78 12.31 21.21 -10.45
N ASN A 79 12.70 20.28 -9.58
CA ASN A 79 13.72 20.47 -8.55
C ASN A 79 13.58 21.79 -7.77
N GLY A 80 12.38 22.04 -7.22
CA GLY A 80 12.12 23.22 -6.40
C GLY A 80 12.09 24.55 -7.19
N GLY A 81 11.78 24.52 -8.47
CA GLY A 81 11.65 25.70 -9.34
C GLY A 81 12.91 26.01 -10.16
N GLN A 82 13.99 25.26 -9.99
CA GLN A 82 15.24 25.48 -10.76
C GLN A 82 15.03 25.24 -12.26
N TRP A 83 14.09 24.36 -12.62
CA TRP A 83 13.73 24.02 -13.99
C TRP A 83 12.34 24.51 -14.39
N ALA A 84 11.87 25.59 -13.75
CA ALA A 84 10.54 26.13 -14.00
C ALA A 84 10.31 26.40 -15.50
N TYR A 85 9.28 25.75 -16.04
CA TYR A 85 8.87 25.82 -17.45
C TYR A 85 9.94 25.39 -18.47
N ALA A 86 11.05 24.76 -18.09
CA ALA A 86 12.13 24.37 -19.01
C ALA A 86 11.67 23.40 -20.10
N PHE A 87 10.75 22.49 -19.76
CA PHE A 87 10.20 21.50 -20.69
C PHE A 87 9.14 22.09 -21.63
N SER A 88 8.22 22.91 -21.12
CA SER A 88 7.16 23.54 -21.92
C SER A 88 7.66 24.70 -22.78
N ASN A 89 8.80 25.27 -22.45
CA ASN A 89 9.48 26.32 -23.21
C ASN A 89 10.83 25.83 -23.80
N PHE A 90 10.90 24.55 -24.19
CA PHE A 90 12.12 23.95 -24.70
C PHE A 90 12.74 24.82 -25.83
N GLY A 91 14.06 25.01 -25.75
CA GLY A 91 14.81 25.88 -26.70
C GLY A 91 14.85 27.38 -26.35
N LYS A 92 14.17 27.83 -25.26
CA LYS A 92 14.31 29.20 -24.72
C LYS A 92 15.47 29.37 -23.74
N SER A 93 15.99 28.26 -23.20
CA SER A 93 17.15 28.19 -22.31
C SER A 93 18.10 27.12 -22.81
N GLU A 94 19.39 27.35 -22.72
CA GLU A 94 20.43 26.40 -23.12
C GLU A 94 20.67 25.31 -22.05
N ALA A 95 20.20 25.48 -20.82
CA ALA A 95 20.54 24.58 -19.69
C ALA A 95 20.08 23.14 -19.91
N LEU A 96 18.83 22.92 -20.39
CA LEU A 96 18.33 21.57 -20.65
C LEU A 96 18.97 20.93 -21.90
N PRO A 97 19.08 21.62 -23.04
CA PRO A 97 19.88 21.14 -24.18
C PRO A 97 21.33 20.77 -23.84
N GLU A 98 22.02 21.59 -23.04
CA GLU A 98 23.39 21.34 -22.60
C GLU A 98 23.49 20.08 -21.68
N LEU A 99 22.54 19.90 -20.76
CA LEU A 99 22.46 18.70 -19.93
C LEU A 99 22.27 17.44 -20.76
N LEU A 100 21.35 17.46 -21.73
CA LEU A 100 21.08 16.34 -22.65
C LEU A 100 22.28 16.05 -23.57
N ALA A 101 22.91 17.08 -24.13
CA ALA A 101 24.13 16.92 -24.92
C ALA A 101 25.29 16.32 -24.10
N THR A 102 25.36 16.65 -22.81
CA THR A 102 26.36 16.08 -21.90
C THR A 102 26.07 14.61 -21.60
N ALA A 103 24.82 14.25 -21.33
CA ALA A 103 24.42 12.84 -21.13
C ALA A 103 24.76 12.00 -22.38
N LYS A 104 24.42 12.50 -23.57
CA LYS A 104 24.71 11.83 -24.82
C LYS A 104 26.22 11.66 -25.07
N ARG A 105 27.04 12.67 -24.76
CA ARG A 105 28.50 12.61 -24.93
C ARG A 105 29.13 11.60 -23.95
N LEU A 106 28.55 11.42 -22.76
CA LEU A 106 29.01 10.51 -21.74
C LEU A 106 28.36 9.13 -21.82
N GLU A 107 27.55 8.90 -22.86
CA GLU A 107 26.81 7.64 -23.07
C GLU A 107 25.88 7.26 -21.90
N VAL A 108 25.38 8.26 -21.15
CA VAL A 108 24.39 8.09 -20.09
C VAL A 108 23.00 8.14 -20.73
N ALA A 109 22.24 7.05 -20.61
CA ALA A 109 20.89 6.96 -21.15
C ALA A 109 19.99 8.05 -20.59
N SER A 110 19.12 8.62 -21.42
CA SER A 110 18.18 9.67 -21.02
C SER A 110 16.74 9.24 -21.21
N VAL A 111 15.90 9.45 -20.17
CA VAL A 111 14.49 9.10 -20.14
C VAL A 111 13.65 10.32 -19.83
N LEU A 112 12.65 10.61 -20.67
CA LEU A 112 11.59 11.58 -20.38
C LEU A 112 10.30 10.86 -20.00
N TRP A 113 9.79 11.12 -18.80
CA TRP A 113 8.45 10.68 -18.40
C TRP A 113 7.43 11.80 -18.62
N ASN A 114 6.59 11.66 -19.67
CA ASN A 114 5.49 12.60 -19.89
C ASN A 114 4.26 12.21 -19.07
N LYS A 115 4.10 12.87 -17.95
CA LYS A 115 2.97 12.68 -17.02
C LYS A 115 1.74 13.55 -17.35
N GLU A 116 1.86 14.41 -18.37
CA GLU A 116 0.80 15.34 -18.80
C GLU A 116 0.05 14.83 -20.05
N ASP A 117 0.38 13.63 -20.54
CA ASP A 117 -0.33 12.99 -21.65
C ASP A 117 -1.76 12.56 -21.22
N PRO A 118 -2.70 12.54 -22.15
CA PRO A 118 -2.60 12.95 -23.55
C PRO A 118 -2.81 14.46 -23.77
N ALA A 119 -3.21 15.19 -22.71
CA ALA A 119 -3.69 16.57 -22.80
C ALA A 119 -2.64 17.58 -23.30
N SER A 120 -1.35 17.30 -23.06
CA SER A 120 -0.24 18.19 -23.39
C SER A 120 0.80 17.54 -24.32
N PHE A 121 0.39 16.51 -25.07
CA PHE A 121 1.28 15.76 -25.96
C PHE A 121 2.08 16.68 -26.90
N ASP A 122 1.40 17.54 -27.67
CA ASP A 122 2.03 18.41 -28.66
C ASP A 122 2.95 19.46 -28.04
N LEU A 123 2.64 19.88 -26.79
CA LEU A 123 3.47 20.83 -26.04
C LEU A 123 4.84 20.24 -25.69
N PHE A 124 4.88 18.96 -25.32
CA PHE A 124 6.11 18.29 -24.87
C PHE A 124 6.78 17.44 -25.95
N LEU A 125 6.17 17.28 -27.13
CA LEU A 125 6.79 16.55 -28.23
C LEU A 125 8.16 17.12 -28.68
N PRO A 126 8.38 18.45 -28.74
CA PRO A 126 9.71 18.99 -29.11
C PRO A 126 10.83 18.54 -28.17
N VAL A 127 10.60 18.57 -26.86
CA VAL A 127 11.60 18.12 -25.89
C VAL A 127 11.72 16.58 -25.86
N ALA A 128 10.64 15.85 -26.11
CA ALA A 128 10.67 14.39 -26.18
C ALA A 128 11.61 13.85 -27.26
N ARG A 129 11.84 14.58 -28.32
CA ARG A 129 12.77 14.24 -29.45
C ARG A 129 14.23 14.21 -29.04
N GLU A 130 14.59 14.86 -27.95
CA GLU A 130 15.96 14.99 -27.49
C GLU A 130 16.37 13.87 -26.49
N PHE A 131 15.41 13.08 -26.02
CA PHE A 131 15.66 11.98 -25.10
C PHE A 131 15.80 10.64 -25.83
N ASP A 132 16.60 9.73 -25.28
CA ASP A 132 16.78 8.39 -25.85
C ASP A 132 15.54 7.53 -25.72
N HIS A 133 14.84 7.64 -24.57
CA HIS A 133 13.60 6.94 -24.27
C HIS A 133 12.52 7.92 -23.86
N VAL A 134 11.28 7.63 -24.29
CA VAL A 134 10.10 8.38 -23.87
C VAL A 134 9.16 7.44 -23.14
N VAL A 135 8.70 7.88 -21.99
CA VAL A 135 7.73 7.16 -21.15
C VAL A 135 6.49 8.03 -21.03
N THR A 136 5.32 7.45 -21.31
CA THR A 136 4.03 8.16 -21.22
C THR A 136 3.12 7.53 -20.17
N THR A 137 2.26 8.34 -19.54
CA THR A 137 1.20 7.84 -18.68
C THR A 137 0.02 7.27 -19.45
N ASP A 138 -0.09 7.57 -20.76
CA ASP A 138 -1.19 7.14 -21.61
C ASP A 138 -0.72 6.18 -22.70
N VAL A 139 -1.10 4.91 -22.57
CA VAL A 139 -0.74 3.86 -23.54
C VAL A 139 -1.20 4.20 -24.97
N GLU A 140 -2.29 4.96 -25.13
CA GLU A 140 -2.77 5.39 -26.45
C GLU A 140 -1.86 6.42 -27.12
N CYS A 141 -0.98 7.09 -26.36
CA CYS A 141 0.05 7.97 -26.90
C CYS A 141 1.26 7.22 -27.48
N VAL A 142 1.50 5.96 -27.11
CA VAL A 142 2.67 5.19 -27.57
C VAL A 142 2.77 5.11 -29.10
N PRO A 143 1.74 4.71 -29.87
CA PRO A 143 1.83 4.68 -31.33
C PRO A 143 2.11 6.06 -31.94
N ARG A 144 1.55 7.11 -31.34
CA ARG A 144 1.76 8.49 -31.80
C ARG A 144 3.19 8.94 -31.57
N TYR A 145 3.78 8.65 -30.39
CA TYR A 145 5.21 8.91 -30.13
C TYR A 145 6.11 8.15 -31.11
N ARG A 146 5.92 6.84 -31.29
CA ARG A 146 6.71 6.02 -32.22
C ARG A 146 6.71 6.60 -33.64
N SER A 147 5.56 7.02 -34.13
CA SER A 147 5.41 7.66 -35.42
C SER A 147 6.14 9.00 -35.50
N GLN A 148 6.11 9.83 -34.45
CA GLN A 148 6.71 11.18 -34.45
C GLN A 148 8.21 11.16 -34.16
N LEU A 149 8.70 10.19 -33.42
CA LEU A 149 10.12 10.07 -33.04
C LEU A 149 10.91 9.18 -34.01
N GLY A 150 10.24 8.29 -34.76
CA GLY A 150 10.87 7.38 -35.69
C GLY A 150 11.65 6.23 -35.05
N HIS A 151 11.32 5.86 -33.81
CA HIS A 151 11.90 4.73 -33.07
C HIS A 151 10.92 4.12 -32.08
N ASP A 152 11.21 2.87 -31.62
CA ASP A 152 10.33 2.10 -30.73
C ASP A 152 10.67 2.24 -29.22
N ARG A 153 11.65 3.07 -28.85
CA ARG A 153 12.03 3.32 -27.45
C ARG A 153 11.00 4.21 -26.74
N VAL A 154 9.75 3.74 -26.74
CA VAL A 154 8.58 4.41 -26.15
C VAL A 154 7.82 3.41 -25.31
N HIS A 155 7.66 3.72 -24.02
CA HIS A 155 7.11 2.83 -23.01
C HIS A 155 5.95 3.50 -22.24
N THR A 156 5.19 2.71 -21.49
CA THR A 156 4.10 3.24 -20.65
C THR A 156 4.45 3.08 -19.18
N MET A 157 4.37 4.17 -18.42
CA MET A 157 4.49 4.15 -16.97
C MET A 157 3.36 4.95 -16.33
N MET A 158 2.34 4.24 -15.84
CA MET A 158 1.24 4.81 -15.07
C MET A 158 1.75 5.40 -13.76
N PHE A 159 0.98 6.32 -13.19
CA PHE A 159 1.15 6.66 -11.77
C PHE A 159 0.97 5.43 -10.88
N ALA A 160 1.49 5.52 -9.67
CA ALA A 160 1.47 4.44 -8.70
C ALA A 160 1.47 4.99 -7.26
N ALA A 161 1.41 4.12 -6.27
CA ALA A 161 1.70 4.44 -4.88
C ALA A 161 3.15 4.12 -4.53
N GLN A 162 3.70 4.84 -3.54
CA GLN A 162 4.97 4.51 -2.90
C GLN A 162 4.67 3.90 -1.52
N PRO A 163 4.89 2.59 -1.30
CA PRO A 163 4.55 1.92 -0.04
C PRO A 163 5.20 2.54 1.20
N ALA A 164 6.42 3.07 1.08
CA ALA A 164 7.09 3.74 2.19
C ALA A 164 6.34 4.99 2.67
N ILE A 165 5.54 5.62 1.80
CA ILE A 165 4.80 6.86 2.07
C ILE A 165 3.30 6.60 2.18
N HIS A 166 2.74 5.88 1.19
CA HIS A 166 1.32 5.58 1.06
C HIS A 166 1.04 4.20 1.65
N ASN A 167 0.77 4.18 2.92
CA ASN A 167 0.48 3.00 3.71
C ASN A 167 -0.46 3.37 4.87
N PRO A 168 -1.08 2.42 5.55
CA PRO A 168 -2.04 2.71 6.61
C PRO A 168 -1.43 3.07 7.97
N ILE A 169 -0.09 3.16 8.12
CA ILE A 169 0.54 3.56 9.40
C ILE A 169 0.06 4.95 9.82
N GLY A 170 -0.43 5.04 11.06
CA GLY A 170 -0.98 6.29 11.59
C GLY A 170 -2.43 6.56 11.19
N ARG A 171 -3.12 5.61 10.50
CA ARG A 171 -4.56 5.67 10.31
C ARG A 171 -5.24 5.56 11.68
N PRO A 172 -6.15 6.49 12.04
CA PRO A 172 -6.90 6.37 13.28
C PRO A 172 -7.81 5.14 13.23
N SER A 173 -8.00 4.48 14.36
CA SER A 173 -8.93 3.34 14.50
C SER A 173 -10.36 3.70 14.10
N GLU A 174 -10.74 4.95 14.34
CA GLU A 174 -11.96 5.57 13.87
C GLU A 174 -11.59 6.84 13.08
N PRO A 175 -11.56 6.76 11.74
CA PRO A 175 -11.39 7.95 10.91
C PRO A 175 -12.55 8.92 11.13
N ALA A 176 -12.33 10.20 10.85
CA ALA A 176 -13.39 11.18 10.89
C ALA A 176 -14.58 10.70 10.03
N ALA A 177 -15.78 10.76 10.58
CA ALA A 177 -17.01 10.33 9.90
C ALA A 177 -17.43 11.37 8.84
N ASP A 178 -16.54 11.61 7.86
CA ASP A 178 -16.68 12.56 6.79
C ASP A 178 -16.12 12.05 5.47
N SER A 179 -16.48 12.72 4.40
CA SER A 179 -15.87 12.56 3.09
C SER A 179 -14.91 13.71 2.80
N CYS A 180 -13.90 13.47 1.97
CA CYS A 180 -12.89 14.46 1.61
C CYS A 180 -12.67 14.50 0.11
N PHE A 181 -12.54 15.70 -0.45
CA PHE A 181 -11.99 15.93 -1.77
C PHE A 181 -10.71 16.75 -1.68
N ALA A 182 -9.68 16.35 -2.42
CA ALA A 182 -8.44 17.13 -2.54
C ALA A 182 -8.09 17.37 -4.01
N GLY A 183 -8.05 18.62 -4.45
CA GLY A 183 -7.75 18.97 -5.83
C GLY A 183 -8.23 20.37 -6.20
N ALA A 184 -8.04 20.74 -7.47
CA ALA A 184 -8.56 21.97 -8.03
C ALA A 184 -9.90 21.72 -8.74
N TRP A 185 -10.76 22.74 -8.79
CA TRP A 185 -12.04 22.66 -9.51
C TRP A 185 -11.87 22.42 -11.01
N ARG A 186 -11.18 23.32 -11.70
CA ARG A 186 -10.86 23.27 -13.15
C ARG A 186 -12.04 22.97 -14.09
N GLY A 187 -13.28 23.20 -13.67
CA GLY A 187 -14.46 22.96 -14.49
C GLY A 187 -14.52 23.82 -15.76
N HIS A 188 -13.87 24.97 -15.77
CA HIS A 188 -13.73 25.83 -16.95
C HIS A 188 -12.85 25.17 -18.05
N LYS A 189 -11.75 24.49 -17.65
CA LYS A 189 -10.85 23.80 -18.58
C LYS A 189 -11.37 22.42 -19.00
N TYR A 190 -12.04 21.73 -18.07
CA TYR A 190 -12.60 20.40 -18.26
C TYR A 190 -14.08 20.37 -17.82
N PRO A 191 -15.03 20.80 -18.69
CA PRO A 191 -16.44 20.94 -18.29
C PRO A 191 -17.11 19.63 -17.87
N GLU A 192 -16.74 18.51 -18.50
CA GLU A 192 -17.28 17.18 -18.12
C GLU A 192 -16.82 16.80 -16.73
N ARG A 193 -15.53 16.89 -16.45
CA ARG A 193 -14.98 16.69 -15.11
C ARG A 193 -15.64 17.60 -14.07
N GLY A 194 -15.94 18.85 -14.42
CA GLY A 194 -16.64 19.80 -13.55
C GLY A 194 -18.06 19.32 -13.20
N ARG A 195 -18.80 18.79 -14.17
CA ARG A 195 -20.14 18.21 -13.94
C ARG A 195 -20.06 16.97 -13.04
N ASP A 196 -19.14 16.05 -13.34
CA ASP A 196 -18.97 14.81 -12.57
C ASP A 196 -18.53 15.11 -11.14
N LEU A 197 -17.58 16.04 -10.96
CA LEU A 197 -17.15 16.47 -9.63
C LEU A 197 -18.31 17.11 -8.86
N ALA A 198 -19.10 17.97 -9.49
CA ALA A 198 -20.26 18.58 -8.85
C ALA A 198 -21.28 17.52 -8.40
N MET A 199 -21.56 16.53 -9.24
CA MET A 199 -22.47 15.43 -8.96
C MET A 199 -22.01 14.64 -7.73
N ILE A 200 -20.72 14.24 -7.68
CA ILE A 200 -20.15 13.49 -6.56
C ILE A 200 -20.15 14.32 -5.26
N LEU A 201 -19.76 15.60 -5.34
CA LEU A 201 -19.74 16.50 -4.16
C LEU A 201 -21.16 16.76 -3.63
N ASP A 202 -22.15 16.96 -4.52
CA ASP A 202 -23.55 17.15 -4.12
C ASP A 202 -24.10 15.88 -3.44
N GLY A 203 -23.78 14.69 -3.96
CA GLY A 203 -24.13 13.40 -3.34
C GLY A 203 -23.48 13.22 -1.97
N ALA A 204 -22.18 13.46 -1.88
CA ALA A 204 -21.44 13.36 -0.62
C ALA A 204 -21.96 14.35 0.44
N LEU A 205 -22.32 15.57 0.04
CA LEU A 205 -22.90 16.58 0.95
C LEU A 205 -24.28 16.18 1.48
N ARG A 206 -25.07 15.41 0.71
CA ARG A 206 -26.33 14.83 1.18
C ARG A 206 -26.11 13.67 2.15
N ALA A 207 -25.06 12.89 1.94
CA ALA A 207 -24.73 11.74 2.77
C ALA A 207 -24.17 12.12 4.15
N GLY A 208 -23.40 13.21 4.24
CA GLY A 208 -22.78 13.62 5.50
C GLY A 208 -21.82 14.80 5.38
N PRO A 209 -20.96 15.02 6.39
CA PRO A 209 -19.95 16.05 6.36
C PRO A 209 -18.96 15.88 5.21
N LEU A 210 -18.59 16.99 4.58
CA LEU A 210 -17.64 17.06 3.47
C LEU A 210 -16.56 18.12 3.74
N VAL A 211 -15.30 17.77 3.51
CA VAL A 211 -14.15 18.68 3.58
C VAL A 211 -13.49 18.77 2.20
N ILE A 212 -13.14 19.97 1.76
CA ILE A 212 -12.46 20.22 0.50
C ILE A 212 -11.09 20.86 0.76
N PHE A 213 -10.02 20.24 0.28
CA PHE A 213 -8.70 20.85 0.18
C PHE A 213 -8.49 21.33 -1.26
N ASP A 214 -8.64 22.63 -1.47
CA ASP A 214 -8.45 23.23 -2.78
C ASP A 214 -6.97 23.56 -2.99
N ARG A 215 -6.33 22.90 -3.98
CA ARG A 215 -4.93 23.13 -4.31
C ARG A 215 -4.64 24.58 -4.71
N GLU A 216 -5.60 25.28 -5.27
CA GLU A 216 -5.45 26.64 -5.78
C GLU A 216 -5.87 27.71 -4.76
N ALA A 217 -6.36 27.32 -3.59
CA ALA A 217 -6.81 28.27 -2.54
C ALA A 217 -5.70 29.22 -2.05
N ALA A 218 -4.43 28.81 -2.16
CA ALA A 218 -3.30 29.65 -1.75
C ALA A 218 -2.85 30.65 -2.83
N THR A 219 -3.13 30.35 -4.12
CA THR A 219 -2.64 31.17 -5.25
C THR A 219 -3.60 32.24 -5.67
N GLY A 220 -4.90 32.09 -5.39
CA GLY A 220 -5.94 33.12 -5.61
C GLY A 220 -6.07 33.65 -7.04
N SER A 221 -5.47 33.01 -8.02
CA SER A 221 -5.05 33.63 -9.27
C SER A 221 -6.12 33.64 -10.37
N ASP A 222 -7.13 32.76 -10.30
CA ASP A 222 -8.15 32.66 -11.37
C ASP A 222 -9.55 32.40 -10.79
N PRO A 223 -10.46 33.39 -10.82
CA PRO A 223 -11.85 33.22 -10.36
C PRO A 223 -12.59 32.08 -11.09
N SER A 224 -12.25 31.80 -12.37
CA SER A 224 -12.88 30.74 -13.15
C SER A 224 -12.46 29.33 -12.69
N ALA A 225 -11.31 29.21 -12.01
CA ALA A 225 -10.83 27.99 -11.38
C ALA A 225 -11.44 27.72 -10.00
N SER A 226 -12.22 28.67 -9.46
CA SER A 226 -12.82 28.56 -8.13
C SER A 226 -13.98 27.58 -8.09
N PHE A 227 -14.13 26.90 -6.96
CA PHE A 227 -15.30 26.06 -6.71
C PHE A 227 -16.61 26.86 -6.77
N PRO A 228 -17.73 26.26 -7.24
CA PRO A 228 -19.04 26.86 -7.19
C PRO A 228 -19.42 27.41 -5.79
N PRO A 229 -20.22 28.47 -5.69
CA PRO A 229 -20.53 29.12 -4.40
C PRO A 229 -21.03 28.19 -3.30
N ARG A 230 -21.82 27.15 -3.66
CA ARG A 230 -22.34 26.16 -2.70
C ARG A 230 -21.27 25.32 -2.00
N PHE A 231 -20.07 25.19 -2.57
CA PHE A 231 -18.96 24.47 -1.98
C PHE A 231 -17.92 25.35 -1.27
N GLN A 232 -17.97 26.66 -1.44
CA GLN A 232 -16.97 27.60 -0.90
C GLN A 232 -16.78 27.47 0.62
N SER A 233 -17.90 27.31 1.36
CA SER A 233 -17.85 27.16 2.83
C SER A 233 -17.19 25.87 3.31
N LEU A 234 -17.03 24.89 2.44
CA LEU A 234 -16.44 23.56 2.73
C LEU A 234 -14.92 23.54 2.52
N ILE A 235 -14.36 24.61 1.92
CA ILE A 235 -12.93 24.69 1.62
C ILE A 235 -12.14 24.94 2.90
N ALA A 236 -11.30 23.96 3.27
CA ALA A 236 -10.40 24.06 4.42
C ALA A 236 -9.06 24.74 4.08
N GLY A 237 -8.77 24.99 2.80
CA GLY A 237 -7.53 25.57 2.30
C GLY A 237 -6.75 24.61 1.39
N SER A 238 -5.45 24.85 1.21
CA SER A 238 -4.53 23.96 0.51
C SER A 238 -3.55 23.30 1.48
N LEU A 239 -2.95 22.18 1.10
CA LEU A 239 -1.94 21.46 1.90
C LEU A 239 -0.70 21.16 1.05
N PRO A 240 0.49 21.27 1.64
CA PRO A 240 1.70 20.64 1.11
C PRO A 240 1.52 19.13 0.94
N TYR A 241 2.34 18.51 0.07
CA TYR A 241 2.16 17.10 -0.28
C TYR A 241 2.27 16.17 0.93
N ASP A 242 3.27 16.35 1.77
CA ASP A 242 3.50 15.55 2.98
C ASP A 242 2.32 15.59 3.96
N GLN A 243 1.71 16.76 4.15
CA GLN A 243 0.51 16.92 4.97
C GLN A 243 -0.72 16.29 4.31
N MET A 244 -0.82 16.36 2.97
CA MET A 244 -1.91 15.72 2.23
C MET A 244 -1.87 14.19 2.37
N VAL A 245 -0.69 13.59 2.35
CA VAL A 245 -0.52 12.15 2.61
C VAL A 245 -1.07 11.75 3.98
N ALA A 246 -0.89 12.59 5.01
CA ALA A 246 -1.48 12.33 6.31
C ALA A 246 -3.02 12.41 6.29
N GLU A 247 -3.61 13.32 5.51
CA GLU A 247 -5.06 13.43 5.37
C GLU A 247 -5.69 12.23 4.64
N TYR A 248 -4.98 11.56 3.73
CA TYR A 248 -5.49 10.32 3.09
C TYR A 248 -5.92 9.26 4.10
N ARG A 249 -5.34 9.23 5.29
CA ARG A 249 -5.62 8.26 6.36
C ARG A 249 -6.73 8.70 7.32
N ARG A 250 -7.07 10.00 7.36
CA ARG A 250 -7.92 10.59 8.41
C ARG A 250 -9.40 10.56 8.11
N HIS A 251 -9.77 10.57 6.84
CA HIS A 251 -11.15 10.62 6.39
C HIS A 251 -11.71 9.23 6.13
N ALA A 252 -13.03 9.07 6.29
CA ALA A 252 -13.71 7.80 6.05
C ALA A 252 -13.75 7.44 4.57
N VAL A 253 -13.94 8.44 3.69
CA VAL A 253 -14.09 8.28 2.25
C VAL A 253 -13.38 9.43 1.54
N PHE A 254 -12.67 9.13 0.45
CA PHE A 254 -12.13 10.14 -0.45
C PHE A 254 -12.88 10.18 -1.77
N LEU A 255 -13.04 11.40 -2.30
CA LEU A 255 -13.73 11.66 -3.55
C LEU A 255 -12.71 12.04 -4.63
N ASN A 256 -12.95 11.58 -5.87
CA ASN A 256 -12.12 11.89 -7.03
C ASN A 256 -12.97 12.19 -8.27
N ALA A 257 -12.42 12.95 -9.21
CA ALA A 257 -12.99 13.14 -10.53
C ALA A 257 -11.87 13.21 -11.56
N ASN A 258 -12.01 12.40 -12.63
CA ASN A 258 -11.00 12.24 -13.66
C ASN A 258 -11.14 13.31 -14.75
N ALA A 259 -10.01 13.87 -15.21
CA ALA A 259 -9.97 14.79 -16.35
C ALA A 259 -9.88 14.04 -17.69
N ILE A 260 -9.21 12.91 -17.69
CA ILE A 260 -9.06 12.01 -18.82
C ILE A 260 -9.89 10.76 -18.51
N VAL A 261 -10.94 10.52 -19.30
CA VAL A 261 -11.89 9.44 -19.04
C VAL A 261 -11.77 8.27 -20.02
N ARG A 262 -11.15 8.48 -21.20
CA ARG A 262 -11.07 7.46 -22.25
C ARG A 262 -9.81 6.62 -22.22
N SER A 263 -8.71 7.16 -21.72
CA SER A 263 -7.44 6.42 -21.63
C SER A 263 -7.56 5.24 -20.66
N PRO A 264 -7.13 4.05 -21.05
CA PRO A 264 -7.13 2.88 -20.17
C PRO A 264 -5.98 2.87 -19.15
N SER A 265 -5.05 3.83 -19.21
CA SER A 265 -3.89 3.88 -18.30
C SER A 265 -3.70 5.23 -17.61
N MET A 266 -4.24 6.33 -18.15
CA MET A 266 -4.12 7.65 -17.51
C MET A 266 -5.18 7.81 -16.43
N LEU A 267 -4.75 7.81 -15.17
CA LEU A 267 -5.58 7.94 -13.98
C LEU A 267 -4.96 8.95 -13.01
N SER A 268 -5.80 9.63 -12.25
CA SER A 268 -5.32 10.49 -11.16
C SER A 268 -4.45 9.70 -10.18
N ARG A 269 -3.20 10.12 -9.97
CA ARG A 269 -2.26 9.48 -9.05
C ARG A 269 -2.83 9.28 -7.64
N ARG A 270 -3.67 10.25 -7.17
CA ARG A 270 -4.27 10.19 -5.83
C ARG A 270 -5.12 8.96 -5.59
N VAL A 271 -5.74 8.40 -6.62
CA VAL A 271 -6.56 7.20 -6.46
C VAL A 271 -5.68 6.05 -5.91
N PHE A 272 -4.48 5.86 -6.48
CA PHE A 272 -3.53 4.87 -5.97
C PHE A 272 -3.03 5.21 -4.57
N GLU A 273 -2.66 6.47 -4.31
CA GLU A 273 -2.14 6.93 -3.02
C GLU A 273 -3.14 6.75 -1.87
N ILE A 274 -4.42 7.06 -2.15
CA ILE A 274 -5.52 6.95 -1.17
C ILE A 274 -5.85 5.49 -0.89
N LEU A 275 -6.01 4.66 -1.94
CA LEU A 275 -6.27 3.23 -1.79
C LEU A 275 -5.13 2.54 -1.03
N ALA A 276 -3.86 2.85 -1.36
CA ALA A 276 -2.70 2.33 -0.63
C ALA A 276 -2.70 2.72 0.85
N SER A 277 -3.34 3.83 1.21
CA SER A 277 -3.53 4.29 2.58
C SER A 277 -4.77 3.65 3.26
N ARG A 278 -5.38 2.65 2.62
CA ARG A 278 -6.56 1.91 3.09
C ARG A 278 -7.83 2.77 3.22
N THR A 279 -7.96 3.80 2.43
CA THR A 279 -9.15 4.66 2.42
C THR A 279 -9.96 4.41 1.14
N PRO A 280 -11.25 4.09 1.24
CA PRO A 280 -12.14 3.93 0.09
C PRO A 280 -12.21 5.18 -0.78
N VAL A 281 -12.36 4.98 -2.10
CA VAL A 281 -12.47 6.03 -3.09
C VAL A 281 -13.82 5.94 -3.82
N VAL A 282 -14.51 7.08 -3.90
CA VAL A 282 -15.66 7.28 -4.79
C VAL A 282 -15.24 8.26 -5.88
N SER A 283 -15.35 7.88 -7.14
CA SER A 283 -14.79 8.62 -8.28
C SER A 283 -15.78 8.77 -9.43
N SER A 284 -15.56 9.77 -10.29
CA SER A 284 -16.14 9.70 -11.64
C SER A 284 -15.54 8.54 -12.41
N ASN A 285 -16.33 7.93 -13.31
CA ASN A 285 -15.88 6.80 -14.10
C ASN A 285 -14.75 7.19 -15.08
N SER A 286 -13.92 6.22 -15.43
CA SER A 286 -12.94 6.30 -16.52
C SER A 286 -12.50 4.89 -16.94
N ALA A 287 -12.06 4.75 -18.19
CA ALA A 287 -11.55 3.49 -18.71
C ALA A 287 -10.40 2.91 -17.85
N ALA A 288 -9.55 3.76 -17.28
CA ALA A 288 -8.47 3.32 -16.40
C ALA A 288 -9.00 2.74 -15.07
N ILE A 289 -10.07 3.30 -14.50
CA ILE A 289 -10.73 2.71 -13.31
C ILE A 289 -11.35 1.37 -13.67
N GLU A 290 -12.09 1.29 -14.77
CA GLU A 290 -12.71 0.04 -15.23
C GLU A 290 -11.67 -1.06 -15.50
N THR A 291 -10.51 -0.69 -16.05
CA THR A 291 -9.45 -1.65 -16.37
C THR A 291 -8.69 -2.14 -15.15
N HIS A 292 -8.41 -1.26 -14.19
CA HIS A 292 -7.44 -1.56 -13.12
C HIS A 292 -8.02 -1.60 -11.71
N LEU A 293 -9.16 -0.94 -11.45
CA LEU A 293 -9.66 -0.66 -10.11
C LEU A 293 -11.17 -0.89 -9.94
N ALA A 294 -11.84 -1.56 -10.91
CA ALA A 294 -13.30 -1.73 -10.93
C ALA A 294 -13.84 -2.35 -9.63
N ASP A 295 -13.11 -3.28 -9.02
CA ASP A 295 -13.55 -4.01 -7.83
C ASP A 295 -13.37 -3.22 -6.51
N VAL A 296 -12.67 -2.07 -6.54
CA VAL A 296 -12.25 -1.35 -5.32
C VAL A 296 -12.55 0.16 -5.36
N VAL A 297 -13.03 0.69 -6.49
CA VAL A 297 -13.42 2.10 -6.65
C VAL A 297 -14.89 2.18 -7.08
N PHE A 298 -15.69 2.94 -6.35
CA PHE A 298 -17.09 3.16 -6.68
C PHE A 298 -17.23 4.31 -7.67
N THR A 299 -18.05 4.10 -8.71
CA THR A 299 -18.23 5.09 -9.79
C THR A 299 -19.71 5.40 -10.00
N PRO A 300 -20.37 6.13 -9.07
CA PRO A 300 -21.78 6.49 -9.19
C PRO A 300 -22.02 7.38 -10.41
N ALA A 301 -23.17 7.20 -11.06
CA ALA A 301 -23.58 7.96 -12.24
C ALA A 301 -24.53 9.12 -11.93
N THR A 302 -25.14 9.12 -10.74
CA THR A 302 -26.11 10.12 -10.29
C THR A 302 -25.78 10.66 -8.90
N VAL A 303 -26.38 11.81 -8.55
CA VAL A 303 -26.25 12.40 -7.20
C VAL A 303 -26.82 11.45 -6.14
N GLU A 304 -27.90 10.76 -6.47
CA GLU A 304 -28.59 9.82 -5.60
C GLU A 304 -27.71 8.61 -5.30
N GLU A 305 -27.13 7.98 -6.32
CA GLU A 305 -26.16 6.87 -6.17
C GLU A 305 -24.91 7.30 -5.39
N ALA A 306 -24.40 8.52 -5.66
CA ALA A 306 -23.27 9.05 -4.92
C ALA A 306 -23.60 9.26 -3.43
N ALA A 307 -24.82 9.72 -3.14
CA ALA A 307 -25.27 9.91 -1.76
C ALA A 307 -25.45 8.57 -1.02
N GLU A 308 -26.00 7.56 -1.68
CA GLU A 308 -26.16 6.21 -1.15
C GLU A 308 -24.79 5.57 -0.86
N THR A 309 -23.91 5.52 -1.87
CA THR A 309 -22.57 4.92 -1.76
C THR A 309 -21.73 5.59 -0.66
N VAL A 310 -21.67 6.91 -0.66
CA VAL A 310 -20.93 7.66 0.37
C VAL A 310 -21.59 7.44 1.74
N GLY A 311 -22.91 7.42 1.82
CA GLY A 311 -23.66 7.18 3.05
C GLY A 311 -23.36 5.80 3.66
N GLU A 312 -23.37 4.75 2.85
CA GLU A 312 -23.00 3.41 3.29
C GLU A 312 -21.58 3.37 3.85
N LEU A 313 -20.60 3.94 3.12
CA LEU A 313 -19.21 3.98 3.56
C LEU A 313 -18.98 4.84 4.81
N LEU A 314 -19.80 5.87 5.05
CA LEU A 314 -19.74 6.68 6.27
C LEU A 314 -20.30 5.93 7.49
N HIS A 315 -21.39 5.16 7.32
CA HIS A 315 -22.16 4.58 8.43
C HIS A 315 -21.85 3.11 8.69
N ASP A 316 -21.49 2.31 7.66
CA ASP A 316 -21.05 0.92 7.84
C ASP A 316 -19.52 0.83 7.92
N ARG A 317 -19.02 0.77 9.15
CA ARG A 317 -17.60 0.65 9.43
C ARG A 317 -16.99 -0.63 8.86
N ASP A 318 -17.69 -1.76 8.99
CA ASP A 318 -17.15 -3.05 8.58
C ASP A 318 -17.11 -3.17 7.05
N LEU A 319 -18.11 -2.61 6.34
CA LEU A 319 -18.06 -2.46 4.88
C LEU A 319 -16.89 -1.58 4.46
N ARG A 320 -16.77 -0.39 5.04
CA ARG A 320 -15.69 0.56 4.75
C ARG A 320 -14.31 -0.06 4.92
N ASP A 321 -14.10 -0.80 6.00
CA ASP A 321 -12.81 -1.42 6.31
C ASP A 321 -12.48 -2.58 5.36
N ARG A 322 -13.49 -3.39 4.94
CA ARG A 322 -13.32 -4.43 3.92
C ARG A 322 -12.96 -3.86 2.57
N VAL A 323 -13.69 -2.82 2.13
CA VAL A 323 -13.41 -2.13 0.85
C VAL A 323 -12.01 -1.50 0.89
N GLY A 324 -11.68 -0.81 1.97
CA GLY A 324 -10.36 -0.21 2.16
C GLY A 324 -9.23 -1.26 2.11
N GLN A 325 -9.44 -2.44 2.72
CA GLN A 325 -8.44 -3.52 2.70
C GLN A 325 -8.24 -4.10 1.30
N ARG A 326 -9.32 -4.30 0.53
CA ARG A 326 -9.22 -4.78 -0.86
C ARG A 326 -8.46 -3.77 -1.74
N GLY A 327 -8.79 -2.48 -1.62
CA GLY A 327 -8.10 -1.42 -2.36
C GLY A 327 -6.62 -1.30 -1.99
N TYR A 328 -6.30 -1.36 -0.69
CA TYR A 328 -4.94 -1.40 -0.18
C TYR A 328 -4.15 -2.58 -0.79
N ARG A 329 -4.68 -3.80 -0.69
CA ARG A 329 -4.04 -5.01 -1.20
C ARG A 329 -3.76 -4.92 -2.70
N LEU A 330 -4.76 -4.56 -3.50
CA LEU A 330 -4.63 -4.43 -4.94
C LEU A 330 -3.52 -3.44 -5.32
N VAL A 331 -3.50 -2.26 -4.71
CA VAL A 331 -2.52 -1.23 -5.06
C VAL A 331 -1.11 -1.62 -4.61
N HIS A 332 -0.95 -2.15 -3.40
CA HIS A 332 0.37 -2.60 -2.91
C HIS A 332 0.90 -3.80 -3.71
N ARG A 333 0.02 -4.66 -4.23
CA ARG A 333 0.40 -5.79 -5.07
C ARG A 333 0.80 -5.37 -6.49
N GLU A 334 0.04 -4.44 -7.14
CA GLU A 334 0.15 -4.25 -8.59
C GLU A 334 0.53 -2.83 -9.02
N HIS A 335 0.28 -1.83 -8.19
CA HIS A 335 0.40 -0.44 -8.57
C HIS A 335 1.35 0.35 -7.66
N THR A 336 2.60 -0.16 -7.52
CA THR A 336 3.66 0.51 -6.76
C THR A 336 4.74 1.10 -7.66
N TYR A 337 5.43 2.14 -7.20
CA TYR A 337 6.60 2.69 -7.89
C TYR A 337 7.75 1.68 -7.95
N GLU A 338 7.86 0.75 -7.00
CA GLU A 338 8.82 -0.35 -7.07
C GLU A 338 8.66 -1.15 -8.38
N ARG A 339 7.41 -1.56 -8.71
CA ARG A 339 7.09 -2.28 -9.94
C ARG A 339 7.28 -1.42 -11.19
N ARG A 340 6.89 -0.13 -11.13
CA ARG A 340 7.06 0.78 -12.27
C ARG A 340 8.51 1.01 -12.61
N VAL A 341 9.35 1.22 -11.59
CA VAL A 341 10.80 1.41 -11.76
C VAL A 341 11.46 0.13 -12.25
N ALA A 342 11.09 -1.04 -11.70
CA ALA A 342 11.61 -2.32 -12.18
C ALA A 342 11.34 -2.52 -13.68
N ALA A 343 10.09 -2.37 -14.11
CA ALA A 343 9.70 -2.49 -15.52
C ALA A 343 10.40 -1.44 -16.41
N LEU A 344 10.51 -0.19 -15.93
CA LEU A 344 11.22 0.86 -16.68
C LEU A 344 12.69 0.50 -16.89
N LEU A 345 13.39 0.05 -15.87
CA LEU A 345 14.82 -0.28 -15.97
C LEU A 345 15.06 -1.48 -16.89
N GLU A 346 14.16 -2.48 -16.84
CA GLU A 346 14.15 -3.58 -17.81
C GLU A 346 13.93 -3.10 -19.25
N ASP A 347 12.90 -2.27 -19.47
CA ASP A 347 12.54 -1.69 -20.77
C ASP A 347 13.69 -0.89 -21.42
N ILE A 348 14.53 -0.22 -20.62
CA ILE A 348 15.67 0.56 -21.12
C ILE A 348 17.01 -0.22 -21.09
N GLY A 349 16.97 -1.51 -20.71
CA GLY A 349 18.14 -2.40 -20.71
C GLY A 349 19.13 -2.13 -19.57
N LEU A 350 18.73 -1.47 -18.49
CA LEU A 350 19.53 -1.34 -17.28
C LEU A 350 19.23 -2.52 -16.35
N GLU A 351 20.18 -3.44 -16.26
CA GLU A 351 20.09 -4.56 -15.31
C GLU A 351 20.10 -4.03 -13.87
N THR A 352 19.08 -4.40 -13.12
CA THR A 352 19.09 -4.21 -11.67
C THR A 352 19.25 -5.56 -10.99
N PRO A 353 20.13 -5.71 -9.99
CA PRO A 353 20.10 -6.86 -9.15
C PRO A 353 18.69 -7.00 -8.57
N THR A 354 17.98 -8.03 -8.96
CA THR A 354 16.67 -8.36 -8.37
C THR A 354 16.89 -8.59 -6.88
N THR A 355 16.29 -7.76 -6.04
CA THR A 355 16.10 -8.15 -4.64
C THR A 355 15.28 -9.44 -4.67
N SER A 356 15.80 -10.51 -4.04
CA SER A 356 15.09 -11.77 -3.99
C SER A 356 13.66 -11.55 -3.53
N THR A 357 12.71 -12.13 -4.26
CA THR A 357 11.30 -12.09 -3.86
C THR A 357 11.19 -12.66 -2.43
N PRO A 358 10.56 -11.98 -1.50
CA PRO A 358 10.37 -12.50 -0.16
C PRO A 358 9.65 -13.85 -0.21
N SER A 359 10.19 -14.86 0.46
CA SER A 359 9.61 -16.20 0.58
C SER A 359 9.33 -16.54 2.03
N VAL A 360 8.32 -17.39 2.28
CA VAL A 360 7.81 -17.69 3.61
C VAL A 360 7.75 -19.18 3.86
N ASP A 361 8.47 -19.66 4.88
CA ASP A 361 8.29 -21.01 5.39
C ASP A 361 7.14 -21.02 6.42
N VAL A 362 6.00 -21.60 6.07
CA VAL A 362 4.85 -21.77 6.97
C VAL A 362 5.10 -22.95 7.88
N ILE A 363 5.24 -22.70 9.18
CA ILE A 363 5.46 -23.73 10.20
C ILE A 363 4.14 -24.04 10.89
N CYS A 364 3.71 -25.29 10.82
CA CYS A 364 2.58 -25.80 11.59
C CYS A 364 3.02 -26.98 12.44
N VAL A 365 2.93 -26.85 13.75
CA VAL A 365 3.18 -27.91 14.71
C VAL A 365 1.84 -28.47 15.16
N SER A 366 1.63 -29.78 15.01
CA SER A 366 0.37 -30.43 15.40
C SER A 366 0.61 -31.75 16.11
N ASP A 367 -0.10 -31.97 17.20
CA ASP A 367 -0.26 -33.24 17.89
C ASP A 367 -1.62 -33.92 17.58
N ARG A 368 -2.38 -33.38 16.61
CA ARG A 368 -3.77 -33.74 16.27
C ARG A 368 -3.91 -34.30 14.85
N PRO A 369 -3.84 -35.64 14.65
CA PRO A 369 -3.94 -36.25 13.32
C PRO A 369 -5.21 -35.85 12.54
N HIS A 370 -6.31 -35.57 13.21
CA HIS A 370 -7.58 -35.18 12.57
C HIS A 370 -7.57 -33.76 12.00
N GLN A 371 -6.57 -32.93 12.32
CA GLN A 371 -6.43 -31.57 11.79
C GLN A 371 -5.58 -31.51 10.50
N VAL A 372 -4.99 -32.60 10.05
CA VAL A 372 -4.12 -32.61 8.85
C VAL A 372 -4.79 -31.96 7.64
N GLU A 373 -6.02 -32.38 7.32
CA GLU A 373 -6.73 -31.83 6.16
C GLU A 373 -7.00 -30.31 6.29
N HIS A 374 -7.27 -29.85 7.52
CA HIS A 374 -7.48 -28.43 7.80
C HIS A 374 -6.19 -27.61 7.61
N VAL A 375 -5.05 -28.11 8.07
CA VAL A 375 -3.75 -27.46 7.89
C VAL A 375 -3.39 -27.34 6.41
N PHE A 376 -3.52 -28.43 5.65
CA PHE A 376 -3.23 -28.39 4.21
C PHE A 376 -4.19 -27.45 3.48
N ALA A 377 -5.49 -27.47 3.79
CA ALA A 377 -6.44 -26.55 3.19
C ALA A 377 -6.14 -25.08 3.50
N ASN A 378 -5.63 -24.76 4.68
CA ASN A 378 -5.18 -23.43 5.05
C ASN A 378 -3.94 -22.99 4.28
N PHE A 379 -2.98 -23.89 4.07
CA PHE A 379 -1.77 -23.62 3.31
C PHE A 379 -2.05 -23.52 1.80
N GLU A 380 -2.73 -24.50 1.22
CA GLU A 380 -3.00 -24.59 -0.22
C GLU A 380 -3.85 -23.42 -0.75
N ARG A 381 -4.64 -22.77 0.09
CA ARG A 381 -5.43 -21.59 -0.31
C ARG A 381 -4.64 -20.29 -0.33
N GLN A 382 -3.41 -20.24 0.22
CA GLN A 382 -2.63 -19.00 0.22
C GLN A 382 -2.27 -18.58 -1.22
N VAL A 383 -2.46 -17.31 -1.54
CA VAL A 383 -2.22 -16.76 -2.88
C VAL A 383 -1.21 -15.61 -2.84
N ASN A 384 -0.59 -15.34 -3.98
CA ASN A 384 0.32 -14.20 -4.22
C ASN A 384 1.53 -14.15 -3.26
N VAL A 385 1.99 -15.29 -2.78
CA VAL A 385 3.16 -15.43 -1.93
C VAL A 385 3.96 -16.66 -2.34
N ASP A 386 5.26 -16.55 -2.33
CA ASP A 386 6.18 -17.69 -2.46
C ASP A 386 6.28 -18.35 -1.09
N ALA A 387 5.61 -19.50 -0.92
CA ALA A 387 5.52 -20.17 0.37
C ALA A 387 5.79 -21.68 0.28
N SER A 388 6.42 -22.21 1.32
CA SER A 388 6.60 -23.65 1.56
C SER A 388 5.99 -24.04 2.91
N LEU A 389 5.65 -25.33 3.10
CA LEU A 389 5.08 -25.85 4.34
C LEU A 389 6.12 -26.68 5.10
N VAL A 390 6.37 -26.32 6.34
CA VAL A 390 7.10 -27.11 7.32
C VAL A 390 6.09 -27.71 8.29
N PHE A 391 5.62 -28.92 7.99
CA PHE A 391 4.66 -29.61 8.84
C PHE A 391 5.41 -30.42 9.90
N VAL A 392 5.11 -30.18 11.17
CA VAL A 392 5.75 -30.85 12.30
C VAL A 392 4.70 -31.67 13.04
N THR A 393 4.95 -32.97 13.17
CA THR A 393 4.15 -33.85 14.04
C THR A 393 4.94 -34.19 15.30
N ASN A 394 4.32 -34.11 16.46
CA ASN A 394 4.91 -34.52 17.73
C ASN A 394 3.94 -35.38 18.56
N ALA A 395 3.23 -36.28 17.89
CA ALA A 395 2.36 -37.27 18.51
C ALA A 395 2.28 -38.53 17.64
N ASP A 396 1.80 -39.62 18.25
CA ASP A 396 1.48 -40.85 17.55
C ASP A 396 0.15 -40.73 16.77
N GLY A 397 -0.07 -41.67 15.81
CA GLY A 397 -1.33 -41.80 15.09
C GLY A 397 -1.44 -41.05 13.77
N PHE A 398 -0.39 -40.33 13.36
CA PHE A 398 -0.31 -39.75 12.01
C PHE A 398 0.03 -40.81 10.94
N ASP A 399 -0.60 -40.70 9.77
CA ASP A 399 -0.18 -41.41 8.56
C ASP A 399 1.07 -40.76 7.99
N ILE A 400 2.24 -41.16 8.48
CA ILE A 400 3.53 -40.54 8.12
C ILE A 400 3.85 -40.74 6.63
N ASP A 401 3.51 -41.89 6.03
CA ASP A 401 3.79 -42.15 4.62
C ASP A 401 2.87 -41.32 3.72
N GLY A 402 1.59 -41.19 4.06
CA GLY A 402 0.65 -40.31 3.38
C GLY A 402 1.07 -38.85 3.47
N LEU A 403 1.47 -38.39 4.66
CA LEU A 403 1.99 -37.04 4.87
C LEU A 403 3.26 -36.76 4.05
N ARG A 404 4.22 -37.71 4.02
CA ARG A 404 5.45 -37.56 3.25
C ARG A 404 5.15 -37.36 1.76
N ASN A 405 4.31 -38.23 1.19
CA ASN A 405 3.92 -38.12 -0.21
C ASN A 405 3.24 -36.76 -0.53
N ARG A 406 2.41 -36.27 0.37
CA ARG A 406 1.71 -34.99 0.18
C ARG A 406 2.65 -33.79 0.30
N ILE A 407 3.56 -33.79 1.25
CA ILE A 407 4.56 -32.73 1.44
C ILE A 407 5.55 -32.69 0.26
N GLU A 408 6.01 -33.84 -0.22
CA GLU A 408 6.92 -33.93 -1.38
C GLU A 408 6.30 -33.36 -2.67
N ALA A 409 4.99 -33.34 -2.79
CA ALA A 409 4.28 -32.72 -3.91
C ALA A 409 4.34 -31.18 -3.88
N VAL A 410 4.71 -30.55 -2.76
CA VAL A 410 4.78 -29.09 -2.59
C VAL A 410 6.25 -28.66 -2.55
N PRO A 411 6.75 -27.91 -3.55
CA PRO A 411 8.14 -27.51 -3.63
C PRO A 411 8.64 -26.81 -2.38
N GLY A 412 9.84 -27.18 -1.90
CA GLY A 412 10.46 -26.57 -0.72
C GLY A 412 9.88 -27.00 0.63
N SER A 413 8.78 -27.76 0.64
CA SER A 413 8.09 -28.18 1.86
C SER A 413 8.77 -29.36 2.54
N ARG A 414 8.57 -29.52 3.84
CA ARG A 414 9.23 -30.53 4.67
C ARG A 414 8.30 -31.11 5.73
N LEU A 415 8.47 -32.39 6.02
CA LEU A 415 7.85 -33.07 7.15
C LEU A 415 8.91 -33.32 8.23
N LEU A 416 8.63 -32.91 9.47
CA LEU A 416 9.40 -33.26 10.65
C LEU A 416 8.55 -34.15 11.56
N VAL A 417 9.06 -35.33 11.88
CA VAL A 417 8.43 -36.25 12.83
C VAL A 417 9.25 -36.19 14.11
N LEU A 418 8.72 -35.56 15.14
CA LEU A 418 9.41 -35.31 16.38
C LEU A 418 8.80 -36.12 17.54
N PRO A 419 9.57 -36.40 18.61
CA PRO A 419 9.08 -37.06 19.81
C PRO A 419 7.88 -36.32 20.46
N ALA A 420 6.93 -37.09 21.01
CA ALA A 420 5.70 -36.55 21.60
C ALA A 420 5.91 -35.77 22.93
N ASP A 421 7.06 -35.92 23.57
CA ASP A 421 7.44 -35.23 24.79
C ASP A 421 8.05 -33.84 24.56
N LEU A 422 8.31 -33.47 23.30
CA LEU A 422 8.80 -32.12 22.98
C LEU A 422 7.69 -31.08 23.11
N THR A 423 8.05 -29.95 23.69
CA THR A 423 7.17 -28.78 23.80
C THR A 423 7.03 -28.08 22.43
N LEU A 424 5.97 -27.27 22.28
CA LEU A 424 5.79 -26.41 21.11
C LEU A 424 7.05 -25.57 20.81
N GLY A 425 7.71 -25.02 21.84
CA GLY A 425 8.91 -24.20 21.65
C GLY A 425 10.09 -24.98 21.08
N GLU A 426 10.29 -26.23 21.52
CA GLU A 426 11.33 -27.12 20.99
C GLU A 426 11.02 -27.51 19.54
N CYS A 427 9.78 -27.87 19.24
CA CYS A 427 9.33 -28.19 17.88
C CYS A 427 9.53 -26.98 16.92
N MET A 428 9.21 -25.76 17.38
CA MET A 428 9.44 -24.53 16.62
C MET A 428 10.93 -24.30 16.32
N ASN A 429 11.81 -24.50 17.30
CA ASN A 429 13.26 -24.35 17.09
C ASN A 429 13.79 -25.33 16.04
N GLU A 430 13.38 -26.60 16.09
CA GLU A 430 13.75 -27.59 15.09
C GLU A 430 13.25 -27.21 13.69
N ALA A 431 12.00 -26.76 13.59
CA ALA A 431 11.42 -26.32 12.33
C ALA A 431 12.18 -25.12 11.75
N ILE A 432 12.41 -24.07 12.55
CA ILE A 432 13.08 -22.82 12.15
C ILE A 432 14.52 -23.09 11.71
N SER A 433 15.23 -24.02 12.35
CA SER A 433 16.64 -24.33 12.05
C SER A 433 16.87 -24.75 10.60
N GLY A 434 15.88 -25.34 9.97
CA GLY A 434 15.94 -25.77 8.59
C GLY A 434 15.17 -24.87 7.61
N CYS A 435 14.61 -23.73 8.03
CA CYS A 435 13.95 -22.78 7.14
C CYS A 435 14.94 -22.12 6.18
N THR A 436 14.55 -21.96 4.93
CA THR A 436 15.35 -21.34 3.86
C THR A 436 14.75 -20.04 3.33
N GLY A 437 13.48 -19.81 3.58
CA GLY A 437 12.77 -18.59 3.24
C GLY A 437 13.36 -17.35 3.92
N THR A 438 13.04 -16.19 3.39
CA THR A 438 13.42 -14.91 4.01
C THR A 438 12.67 -14.70 5.34
N HIS A 439 11.46 -15.25 5.43
CA HIS A 439 10.59 -15.20 6.60
C HIS A 439 10.08 -16.58 6.95
N TRP A 440 9.61 -16.74 8.19
CA TRP A 440 8.78 -17.86 8.57
C TRP A 440 7.48 -17.37 9.20
N ALA A 441 6.41 -18.14 9.04
CA ALA A 441 5.08 -17.87 9.58
C ALA A 441 4.61 -19.03 10.45
N LYS A 442 4.07 -18.77 11.64
CA LYS A 442 3.44 -19.78 12.49
C LYS A 442 1.96 -19.90 12.13
N PHE A 443 1.50 -21.10 11.81
CA PHE A 443 0.10 -21.46 11.71
C PHE A 443 -0.28 -22.37 12.87
N ASP A 444 -1.41 -22.09 13.51
CA ASP A 444 -2.03 -23.01 14.44
C ASP A 444 -2.93 -23.98 13.67
N ASP A 445 -2.96 -25.24 14.06
CA ASP A 445 -3.59 -26.32 13.30
C ASP A 445 -5.13 -26.29 13.37
N ASP A 446 -5.71 -25.49 14.26
CA ASP A 446 -7.16 -25.37 14.49
C ASP A 446 -7.77 -24.00 14.10
N ASP A 447 -6.96 -23.02 13.72
CA ASP A 447 -7.42 -21.71 13.27
C ASP A 447 -7.67 -21.66 11.75
N LEU A 448 -8.47 -20.68 11.29
CA LEU A 448 -8.70 -20.46 9.85
C LEU A 448 -7.81 -19.35 9.32
N TYR A 449 -7.08 -19.65 8.24
CA TYR A 449 -6.26 -18.69 7.48
C TYR A 449 -6.86 -18.52 6.08
N GLY A 450 -7.40 -17.32 5.80
CA GLY A 450 -7.98 -16.96 4.50
C GLY A 450 -6.93 -16.84 3.40
N ALA A 451 -7.38 -16.83 2.14
CA ALA A 451 -6.51 -16.89 0.97
C ALA A 451 -5.44 -15.77 0.91
N HIS A 452 -5.74 -14.60 1.41
CA HIS A 452 -4.84 -13.44 1.40
C HIS A 452 -4.11 -13.21 2.72
N TYR A 453 -4.10 -14.19 3.64
CA TYR A 453 -3.49 -14.01 4.95
C TYR A 453 -1.99 -13.72 4.86
N LEU A 454 -1.23 -14.56 4.19
CA LEU A 454 0.22 -14.37 4.04
C LEU A 454 0.53 -13.16 3.16
N GLU A 455 -0.22 -12.93 2.09
CA GLU A 455 -0.06 -11.76 1.23
C GLU A 455 -0.16 -10.45 2.05
N ASP A 456 -1.23 -10.28 2.84
CA ASP A 456 -1.43 -9.09 3.68
C ASP A 456 -0.31 -8.89 4.72
N GLN A 457 0.20 -9.99 5.31
CA GLN A 457 1.33 -9.93 6.23
C GLN A 457 2.61 -9.47 5.53
N MET A 458 2.92 -10.04 4.37
CA MET A 458 4.13 -9.70 3.61
C MET A 458 4.09 -8.28 3.02
N LEU A 459 2.92 -7.80 2.60
CA LEU A 459 2.75 -6.40 2.22
C LEU A 459 3.10 -5.47 3.40
N ALA A 460 2.68 -5.82 4.61
CA ALA A 460 2.99 -5.04 5.81
C ALA A 460 4.49 -5.09 6.20
N VAL A 461 5.16 -6.21 6.00
CA VAL A 461 6.62 -6.30 6.14
C VAL A 461 7.31 -5.25 5.26
N GLY A 462 6.86 -5.13 4.00
CA GLY A 462 7.49 -4.26 3.00
C GLY A 462 7.56 -2.77 3.36
N TYR A 463 6.61 -2.24 4.13
CA TYR A 463 6.59 -0.82 4.51
C TYR A 463 6.82 -0.56 6.01
N SER A 464 6.59 -1.55 6.88
CA SER A 464 6.77 -1.34 8.32
C SER A 464 8.23 -1.48 8.76
N GLY A 465 9.04 -2.27 8.01
CA GLY A 465 10.40 -2.62 8.39
C GLY A 465 10.48 -3.38 9.71
N ALA A 466 9.38 -3.99 10.17
CA ALA A 466 9.35 -4.70 11.44
C ALA A 466 9.96 -6.09 11.32
N ALA A 467 10.73 -6.49 12.32
CA ALA A 467 11.30 -7.83 12.41
C ALA A 467 10.23 -8.91 12.62
N VAL A 468 9.11 -8.55 13.23
CA VAL A 468 7.97 -9.43 13.45
C VAL A 468 6.68 -8.69 13.08
N VAL A 469 5.84 -9.31 12.26
CA VAL A 469 4.48 -8.84 12.00
C VAL A 469 3.47 -9.87 12.46
N GLY A 470 2.24 -9.44 12.71
CA GLY A 470 1.14 -10.33 13.11
C GLY A 470 -0.12 -9.53 13.42
N LYS A 471 -1.11 -10.15 14.03
CA LYS A 471 -2.40 -9.51 14.31
C LYS A 471 -2.61 -9.33 15.82
N ARG A 472 -2.72 -8.08 16.28
CA ARG A 472 -3.17 -7.76 17.64
C ARG A 472 -4.68 -7.60 17.68
N THR A 473 -5.26 -6.96 16.68
CA THR A 473 -6.69 -7.00 16.38
C THR A 473 -6.96 -8.17 15.46
N PHE A 474 -7.90 -9.04 15.79
CA PHE A 474 -8.23 -10.23 15.00
C PHE A 474 -9.67 -10.66 15.19
N HIS A 475 -10.16 -11.51 14.30
CA HIS A 475 -11.46 -12.13 14.42
C HIS A 475 -11.38 -13.44 15.22
N ALA A 476 -12.42 -13.72 15.99
CA ALA A 476 -12.58 -15.01 16.65
C ALA A 476 -14.03 -15.49 16.53
N TYR A 477 -14.21 -16.78 16.31
CA TYR A 477 -15.49 -17.46 16.49
C TYR A 477 -15.50 -18.09 17.88
N VAL A 478 -16.46 -17.68 18.70
CA VAL A 478 -16.65 -18.21 20.06
C VAL A 478 -17.87 -19.11 20.06
N GLU A 479 -17.64 -20.43 20.04
CA GLU A 479 -18.69 -21.45 19.89
C GLU A 479 -19.71 -21.39 21.01
N SER A 480 -19.26 -21.22 22.28
CA SER A 480 -20.15 -21.14 23.46
C SER A 480 -21.13 -19.96 23.40
N ALA A 481 -20.80 -18.89 22.65
CA ALA A 481 -21.62 -17.71 22.48
C ALA A 481 -22.28 -17.66 21.07
N ASP A 482 -22.02 -18.65 20.24
CA ASP A 482 -22.40 -18.72 18.83
C ASP A 482 -22.24 -17.36 18.14
N SER A 483 -21.04 -16.83 18.19
CA SER A 483 -20.77 -15.46 17.72
C SER A 483 -19.39 -15.29 17.12
N THR A 484 -19.34 -14.60 15.98
CA THR A 484 -18.10 -14.06 15.41
C THR A 484 -17.86 -12.66 15.95
N VAL A 485 -16.66 -12.41 16.45
CA VAL A 485 -16.28 -11.18 17.14
C VAL A 485 -14.97 -10.61 16.60
N VAL A 486 -14.77 -9.29 16.73
CA VAL A 486 -13.45 -8.62 16.62
C VAL A 486 -12.90 -8.42 18.02
N ARG A 487 -11.68 -8.89 18.24
CA ARG A 487 -10.99 -8.74 19.52
C ARG A 487 -9.89 -7.69 19.44
N ASN A 488 -9.69 -6.95 20.55
CA ASN A 488 -8.67 -5.88 20.70
C ASN A 488 -8.74 -4.85 19.55
N GLU A 489 -9.93 -4.38 19.25
CA GLU A 489 -10.16 -3.43 18.17
C GLU A 489 -9.32 -2.14 18.35
N GLY A 490 -8.89 -1.54 17.24
CA GLY A 490 -8.12 -0.28 17.26
C GLY A 490 -6.60 -0.43 17.37
N HIS A 491 -6.06 -1.64 17.22
CA HIS A 491 -4.62 -1.88 17.27
C HIS A 491 -4.03 -2.36 15.94
N GLU A 492 -4.70 -2.04 14.82
CA GLU A 492 -4.23 -2.35 13.48
C GLU A 492 -3.21 -1.30 13.00
N PHE A 493 -2.29 -1.70 12.14
CA PHE A 493 -1.29 -0.86 11.45
C PHE A 493 -0.44 0.01 12.38
N ALA A 494 0.00 -0.57 13.49
CA ALA A 494 0.78 0.12 14.49
C ALA A 494 1.86 -0.77 15.11
N SER A 495 2.94 -0.15 15.55
CA SER A 495 3.91 -0.82 16.42
C SER A 495 3.23 -1.29 17.70
N THR A 496 3.57 -2.49 18.13
CA THR A 496 2.91 -3.13 19.28
C THR A 496 3.92 -3.93 20.09
N SER A 497 3.53 -4.26 21.32
CA SER A 497 4.31 -5.17 22.16
C SER A 497 3.91 -6.63 22.03
N TYR A 498 2.81 -6.92 21.32
CA TYR A 498 2.21 -8.26 21.26
C TYR A 498 1.36 -8.42 20.01
N VAL A 499 1.41 -9.61 19.41
CA VAL A 499 0.48 -10.11 18.39
C VAL A 499 0.00 -11.49 18.77
N MET A 500 -1.11 -11.97 18.20
CA MET A 500 -1.64 -13.31 18.46
C MET A 500 -0.64 -14.38 18.00
N GLY A 501 -0.41 -15.40 18.82
CA GLY A 501 0.61 -16.43 18.61
C GLY A 501 0.51 -17.12 17.26
N GLY A 502 -0.69 -17.55 16.87
CA GLY A 502 -0.97 -18.16 15.56
C GLY A 502 -0.83 -17.19 14.37
N THR A 503 -0.46 -15.94 14.60
CA THR A 503 -0.34 -14.94 13.52
C THR A 503 1.09 -14.39 13.34
N ILE A 504 2.08 -14.95 14.02
CA ILE A 504 3.46 -14.50 13.97
C ILE A 504 4.05 -14.80 12.59
N VAL A 505 4.54 -13.75 11.91
CA VAL A 505 5.42 -13.83 10.75
C VAL A 505 6.70 -13.06 11.10
N ALA A 506 7.85 -13.67 10.93
CA ALA A 506 9.11 -13.09 11.39
C ALA A 506 10.19 -13.14 10.31
N ASP A 507 10.98 -12.07 10.22
CA ASP A 507 12.22 -12.04 9.42
C ASP A 507 13.22 -13.04 10.02
N ARG A 508 13.55 -14.08 9.27
CA ARG A 508 14.40 -15.19 9.72
C ARG A 508 15.78 -14.71 10.19
N ASN A 509 16.36 -13.74 9.52
CA ASN A 509 17.68 -13.22 9.85
C ASN A 509 17.64 -12.33 11.10
N ALA A 510 16.65 -11.44 11.18
CA ALA A 510 16.49 -10.53 12.29
C ALA A 510 16.25 -11.27 13.62
N VAL A 511 15.39 -12.32 13.61
CA VAL A 511 15.06 -13.09 14.81
C VAL A 511 15.98 -14.29 15.02
N GLY A 512 16.91 -14.60 14.12
CA GLY A 512 17.76 -15.80 14.14
C GLY A 512 18.48 -16.08 15.49
N PRO A 513 18.94 -15.07 16.23
CA PRO A 513 19.53 -15.28 17.56
C PRO A 513 18.54 -15.65 18.67
N ILE A 514 17.22 -15.58 18.42
CA ILE A 514 16.19 -15.71 19.45
C ILE A 514 15.54 -17.08 19.36
N SER A 515 15.76 -17.93 20.37
CA SER A 515 15.16 -19.25 20.48
C SER A 515 13.83 -19.20 21.22
N TRP A 516 12.91 -20.05 20.82
CA TRP A 516 11.69 -20.36 21.56
C TRP A 516 12.01 -21.10 22.86
N ARG A 517 11.31 -20.80 23.94
CA ARG A 517 11.51 -21.46 25.23
C ARG A 517 10.70 -22.75 25.30
N ALA A 518 11.32 -23.78 25.86
CA ALA A 518 10.67 -25.03 26.21
C ALA A 518 9.72 -24.80 27.41
N LEU A 519 8.47 -24.46 27.13
CA LEU A 519 7.43 -24.17 28.11
C LEU A 519 6.16 -24.97 27.80
N PRO A 520 5.42 -25.44 28.82
CA PRO A 520 4.15 -26.14 28.61
C PRO A 520 3.05 -25.24 28.01
N SER A 521 3.15 -23.92 28.17
CA SER A 521 2.27 -22.92 27.56
C SER A 521 2.90 -21.54 27.54
N GLY A 522 2.43 -20.63 26.67
CA GLY A 522 2.88 -19.22 26.59
C GLY A 522 4.22 -19.01 25.91
N SER A 523 4.75 -19.99 25.18
CA SER A 523 6.00 -19.88 24.42
C SER A 523 5.98 -18.71 23.46
N ASP A 524 4.85 -18.45 22.79
CA ASP A 524 4.64 -17.29 21.88
C ASP A 524 4.89 -15.96 22.59
N SER A 525 4.30 -15.79 23.77
CA SER A 525 4.42 -14.55 24.55
C SER A 525 5.86 -14.31 25.01
N VAL A 526 6.58 -15.38 25.35
CA VAL A 526 7.99 -15.31 25.75
C VAL A 526 8.87 -15.01 24.54
N PHE A 527 8.62 -15.63 23.39
CA PHE A 527 9.32 -15.32 22.13
C PHE A 527 9.18 -13.84 21.76
N LEU A 528 7.96 -13.30 21.73
CA LEU A 528 7.70 -11.89 21.43
C LEU A 528 8.36 -10.95 22.45
N ARG A 529 8.42 -11.33 23.73
CA ARG A 529 9.15 -10.58 24.76
C ARG A 529 10.65 -10.58 24.48
N SER A 530 11.22 -11.73 24.15
CA SER A 530 12.64 -11.85 23.82
C SER A 530 13.02 -11.02 22.60
N CYS A 531 12.14 -10.97 21.58
CA CYS A 531 12.33 -10.08 20.42
C CYS A 531 12.41 -8.60 20.86
N ARG A 532 11.49 -8.14 21.70
CA ARG A 532 11.51 -6.75 22.20
C ARG A 532 12.73 -6.46 23.07
N ASP A 533 13.10 -7.39 23.95
CA ASP A 533 14.27 -7.25 24.82
C ASP A 533 15.57 -7.16 24.01
N ALA A 534 15.59 -7.76 22.81
CA ALA A 534 16.64 -7.63 21.82
C ALA A 534 16.53 -6.34 20.96
N GLY A 535 15.57 -5.47 21.21
CA GLY A 535 15.37 -4.24 20.46
C GLY A 535 14.65 -4.40 19.10
N LEU A 536 14.09 -5.58 18.82
CA LEU A 536 13.37 -5.84 17.57
C LEU A 536 11.96 -5.27 17.62
N SER A 537 11.54 -4.69 16.49
CA SER A 537 10.19 -4.14 16.34
C SER A 537 9.16 -5.21 16.03
N ILE A 538 7.99 -5.06 16.64
CA ILE A 538 6.80 -5.88 16.37
C ILE A 538 5.71 -4.95 15.82
N PHE A 539 5.03 -5.37 14.74
CA PHE A 539 4.00 -4.58 14.09
C PHE A 539 2.69 -5.36 13.97
N SER A 540 1.59 -4.70 14.31
CA SER A 540 0.24 -5.25 14.12
C SER A 540 -0.29 -4.86 12.75
N THR A 541 -0.67 -5.86 11.95
CA THR A 541 -1.26 -5.69 10.63
C THR A 541 -2.78 -5.47 10.71
N ASP A 542 -3.51 -5.72 9.63
CA ASP A 542 -4.98 -5.74 9.59
C ASP A 542 -5.58 -6.91 10.37
N ARG A 543 -6.90 -6.91 10.57
CA ARG A 543 -7.64 -7.98 11.27
C ARG A 543 -8.19 -9.10 10.39
N PHE A 544 -8.12 -8.95 9.05
CA PHE A 544 -8.77 -9.87 8.09
C PHE A 544 -7.95 -11.13 7.80
N ASN A 545 -8.59 -12.07 7.13
CA ASN A 545 -8.00 -13.33 6.67
C ASN A 545 -7.43 -14.23 7.78
N TYR A 546 -7.84 -14.02 9.04
CA TYR A 546 -7.55 -14.89 10.17
C TYR A 546 -8.75 -14.95 11.09
N LEU A 547 -9.19 -16.16 11.44
CA LEU A 547 -10.26 -16.43 12.41
C LEU A 547 -9.76 -17.42 13.44
N MET A 548 -9.63 -16.97 14.68
CA MET A 548 -9.35 -17.84 15.81
C MET A 548 -10.58 -18.68 16.11
N GLU A 549 -10.41 -20.00 16.23
CA GLU A 549 -11.46 -20.93 16.63
C GLU A 549 -11.42 -21.17 18.13
N ARG A 550 -12.48 -20.75 18.84
CA ARG A 550 -12.61 -20.97 20.27
C ARG A 550 -13.75 -21.93 20.56
N ARG A 551 -13.40 -23.21 20.71
CA ARG A 551 -14.36 -24.31 20.89
C ARG A 551 -14.89 -24.38 22.32
N ALA A 552 -16.15 -24.81 22.48
CA ALA A 552 -16.80 -25.00 23.75
C ALA A 552 -16.23 -26.20 24.57
N SER A 553 -15.61 -27.18 23.86
CA SER A 553 -14.98 -28.36 24.49
C SER A 553 -13.78 -28.03 25.37
N GLY A 554 -13.22 -26.83 25.29
CA GLY A 554 -12.03 -26.43 26.05
C GLY A 554 -10.72 -27.03 25.59
N ASP A 555 -10.67 -27.67 24.42
CA ASP A 555 -9.47 -28.29 23.80
C ASP A 555 -8.45 -27.29 23.25
N HIS A 556 -8.46 -26.07 23.76
CA HIS A 556 -7.53 -25.00 23.36
C HIS A 556 -6.53 -24.70 24.48
N THR A 557 -5.30 -24.40 24.12
CA THR A 557 -4.19 -24.14 25.06
C THR A 557 -4.41 -22.87 25.89
N TRP A 558 -5.28 -21.96 25.45
CA TRP A 558 -5.56 -20.70 26.14
C TRP A 558 -6.78 -20.81 27.05
N THR A 559 -6.56 -21.03 28.36
CA THR A 559 -7.56 -21.37 29.36
C THR A 559 -8.38 -20.20 29.93
N VAL A 560 -8.30 -18.98 29.34
CA VAL A 560 -9.13 -17.84 29.74
C VAL A 560 -10.61 -18.17 29.55
N ALA A 561 -11.46 -17.91 30.55
CA ALA A 561 -12.90 -18.14 30.43
C ALA A 561 -13.53 -17.27 29.31
N ASP A 562 -14.54 -17.82 28.62
CA ASP A 562 -15.15 -17.13 27.46
C ASP A 562 -15.74 -15.76 27.82
N HIS A 563 -16.33 -15.61 29.02
CA HIS A 563 -16.84 -14.30 29.42
C HIS A 563 -15.74 -13.26 29.61
N ASP A 564 -14.52 -13.64 30.04
CA ASP A 564 -13.38 -12.73 30.14
C ASP A 564 -12.76 -12.45 28.75
N PHE A 565 -12.76 -13.47 27.89
CA PHE A 565 -12.35 -13.30 26.50
C PHE A 565 -13.24 -12.26 25.78
N LEU A 566 -14.56 -12.36 25.95
CA LEU A 566 -15.54 -11.50 25.27
C LEU A 566 -15.56 -10.04 25.78
N ARG A 567 -14.99 -9.73 26.95
CA ARG A 567 -14.96 -8.33 27.48
C ARG A 567 -14.31 -7.32 26.54
N ASN A 568 -13.32 -7.74 25.76
CA ASN A 568 -12.59 -6.89 24.82
C ASN A 568 -12.95 -7.21 23.36
N CYS A 569 -14.20 -7.65 23.14
CA CYS A 569 -14.67 -8.04 21.82
C CYS A 569 -15.91 -7.22 21.42
N ARG A 570 -15.97 -6.89 20.12
CA ARG A 570 -17.19 -6.40 19.47
C ARG A 570 -17.78 -7.52 18.63
N LYS A 571 -19.05 -7.87 18.85
CA LYS A 571 -19.77 -8.83 18.02
C LYS A 571 -20.02 -8.26 16.62
N ILE A 572 -19.70 -9.03 15.57
CA ILE A 572 -19.93 -8.67 14.17
C ILE A 572 -21.01 -9.55 13.51
N ALA A 573 -21.21 -10.78 14.00
CA ALA A 573 -22.26 -11.66 13.50
C ALA A 573 -22.68 -12.67 14.57
N SER A 574 -23.90 -13.20 14.44
CA SER A 574 -24.33 -14.45 15.08
C SER A 574 -23.86 -15.62 14.21
N GLY A 575 -23.43 -16.71 14.83
CA GLY A 575 -22.82 -17.83 14.14
C GLY A 575 -21.41 -17.53 13.62
N ARG A 576 -20.87 -18.49 12.87
CA ARG A 576 -19.59 -18.40 12.18
C ARG A 576 -19.76 -17.61 10.87
N ALA A 577 -18.96 -16.58 10.64
CA ALA A 577 -19.10 -15.63 9.54
C ALA A 577 -17.79 -15.47 8.74
N ASP A 578 -17.30 -16.57 8.15
CA ASP A 578 -16.04 -16.61 7.39
C ASP A 578 -16.00 -15.55 6.27
N GLN A 579 -17.14 -15.27 5.61
CA GLN A 579 -17.28 -14.29 4.53
C GLN A 579 -17.07 -12.82 4.98
N LEU A 580 -17.16 -12.53 6.28
CA LEU A 580 -16.84 -11.22 6.84
C LEU A 580 -15.37 -11.11 7.25
N VAL A 581 -14.70 -12.24 7.40
CA VAL A 581 -13.30 -12.37 7.85
C VAL A 581 -12.36 -12.55 6.67
N CYS A 582 -12.67 -13.49 5.78
CA CYS A 582 -11.85 -13.82 4.60
C CYS A 582 -12.27 -12.94 3.41
N ILE A 583 -11.48 -11.95 3.05
CA ILE A 583 -11.79 -10.94 2.03
C ILE A 583 -10.69 -10.80 0.97
#